data_50b614065ffd50a8846fab26be6a306f
#
_entry.id   50b614065ffd50a8846fab26be6a306f
#
_cell.length_a   1.000
_cell.length_b   1.000
_cell.length_c   1.000
_cell.angle_alpha   90.00
_cell.angle_beta   90.00
_cell.angle_gamma   90.00
#
_symmetry.space_group_name_H-M   'P 1'
#
loop_
_entity.id
_entity.type
_entity.pdbx_description
1 polymer ?
#
loop_
_entity_poly.entity_id
_entity_poly.type
_entity_poly.pdbx_seq_one_letter_code
_entity_poly.pdbx_strand_id
1 'polypeptide(L)'
;MKKLVNPDRRKAFQLIILFGVVSLLGDIVYEGARSVNGPYLKILGANAAMVGIIAGIAEFLGYAIRLVSGYFSDKTRAYWLFTILGYGTLASVPLLSLAGVWQVASIFIVMERLGKALRSPAKDTILSQATKQVGTGFGFGLHEAMDQIGAITGPLFFTGLFLALGKGQRGLTDYQTGYRLLWIPYVLVMLSAFVAYLRVPNPEKLEKPVSKIPETNKLSRVFWAYAAFSFVTTTGFANFAVLGYHFKTQHILTDAQIPLFYAIAMGIDAVVALIIGKIYDKIGLVSLMTIPLFTLLTPLFAFSKNFTFVVVGVVFWGIVMGTHETIMKAAIADLTPLKKRGTGYGIFNTAYGLAFLIGSSVMGILYEKSITRVIAFSVIVEILAIPLFFNMKKNIARNS
;
A
#
# COMPACT_ATOMS: atom_id res chain seq x y z
N MET A 1 -3.34 -13.36 -43.77
CA MET A 1 -4.55 -12.66 -43.30
C MET A 1 -4.22 -11.94 -41.96
N LYS A 2 -4.05 -10.61 -41.99
CA LYS A 2 -3.96 -9.77 -40.78
C LYS A 2 -5.33 -9.82 -40.08
N LYS A 3 -5.44 -10.51 -38.95
CA LYS A 3 -6.64 -10.38 -38.09
C LYS A 3 -6.81 -8.90 -37.77
N LEU A 4 -7.86 -8.28 -38.30
CA LEU A 4 -8.27 -6.93 -37.93
C LEU A 4 -8.45 -6.90 -36.40
N VAL A 5 -7.50 -6.31 -35.70
CA VAL A 5 -7.58 -6.13 -34.26
C VAL A 5 -8.75 -5.19 -34.01
N ASN A 6 -9.76 -5.67 -33.26
CA ASN A 6 -10.93 -4.86 -32.88
C ASN A 6 -10.44 -3.50 -32.33
N PRO A 7 -10.91 -2.36 -32.89
CA PRO A 7 -10.47 -1.02 -32.46
C PRO A 7 -10.61 -0.79 -30.95
N ASP A 8 -11.66 -1.32 -30.33
CA ASP A 8 -11.90 -1.18 -28.89
C ASP A 8 -10.88 -1.99 -28.06
N ARG A 9 -10.50 -3.18 -28.53
CA ARG A 9 -9.45 -3.99 -27.89
C ARG A 9 -8.09 -3.29 -27.95
N ARG A 10 -7.77 -2.61 -29.05
CA ARG A 10 -6.53 -1.83 -29.19
C ARG A 10 -6.52 -0.63 -28.24
N LYS A 11 -7.62 0.13 -28.17
CA LYS A 11 -7.76 1.25 -27.23
C LYS A 11 -7.68 0.80 -25.79
N ALA A 12 -8.35 -0.30 -25.45
CA ALA A 12 -8.30 -0.89 -24.12
C ALA A 12 -6.87 -1.29 -23.72
N PHE A 13 -6.15 -1.97 -24.62
CA PHE A 13 -4.75 -2.35 -24.35
C PHE A 13 -3.84 -1.12 -24.19
N GLN A 14 -3.99 -0.10 -25.03
CA GLN A 14 -3.26 1.16 -24.90
C GLN A 14 -3.55 1.84 -23.56
N LEU A 15 -4.79 1.84 -23.09
CA LEU A 15 -5.18 2.43 -21.80
C LEU A 15 -4.53 1.66 -20.65
N ILE A 16 -4.52 0.32 -20.69
CA ILE A 16 -3.89 -0.51 -19.66
C ILE A 16 -2.38 -0.22 -19.57
N ILE A 17 -1.69 -0.13 -20.72
CA ILE A 17 -0.27 0.22 -20.74
C ILE A 17 -0.02 1.63 -20.20
N LEU A 18 -0.83 2.62 -20.62
CA LEU A 18 -0.69 3.99 -20.12
C LEU A 18 -0.93 4.07 -18.61
N PHE A 19 -1.95 3.39 -18.09
CA PHE A 19 -2.16 3.31 -16.64
C PHE A 19 -1.04 2.56 -15.92
N GLY A 20 -0.49 1.52 -16.53
CA GLY A 20 0.69 0.85 -16.01
C GLY A 20 1.90 1.79 -15.91
N VAL A 21 2.14 2.63 -16.92
CA VAL A 21 3.19 3.67 -16.89
C VAL A 21 2.90 4.72 -15.82
N VAL A 22 1.63 5.19 -15.72
CA VAL A 22 1.22 6.16 -14.67
C VAL A 22 1.45 5.58 -13.28
N SER A 23 1.08 4.32 -13.07
CA SER A 23 1.29 3.63 -11.79
C SER A 23 2.77 3.44 -11.48
N LEU A 24 3.55 2.90 -12.43
CA LEU A 24 5.00 2.72 -12.28
C LEU A 24 5.69 4.02 -11.86
N LEU A 25 5.45 5.11 -12.60
CA LEU A 25 6.03 6.42 -12.30
C LEU A 25 5.51 6.98 -10.97
N GLY A 26 4.22 6.78 -10.68
CA GLY A 26 3.61 7.17 -9.41
C GLY A 26 4.25 6.46 -8.23
N ASP A 27 4.51 5.16 -8.36
CA ASP A 27 5.11 4.34 -7.32
C ASP A 27 6.59 4.68 -7.12
N ILE A 28 7.33 5.05 -8.19
CA ILE A 28 8.66 5.64 -8.04
C ILE A 28 8.61 6.85 -7.10
N VAL A 29 7.62 7.72 -7.26
CA VAL A 29 7.50 8.93 -6.43
C VAL A 29 7.12 8.59 -5.00
N TYR A 30 6.01 7.88 -4.77
CA TYR A 30 5.51 7.74 -3.40
C TYR A 30 6.18 6.59 -2.62
N GLU A 31 6.54 5.47 -3.24
CA GLU A 31 7.26 4.39 -2.55
C GLU A 31 8.74 4.76 -2.33
N GLY A 32 9.32 5.53 -3.25
CA GLY A 32 10.60 6.17 -3.01
C GLY A 32 10.59 7.03 -1.75
N ALA A 33 9.63 7.95 -1.64
CA ALA A 33 9.45 8.79 -0.45
C ALA A 33 9.18 7.96 0.82
N ARG A 34 8.29 6.97 0.73
CA ARG A 34 7.90 6.11 1.84
C ARG A 34 9.07 5.37 2.47
N SER A 35 10.05 4.96 1.66
CA SER A 35 11.26 4.28 2.11
C SER A 35 12.15 5.15 3.02
N VAL A 36 12.04 6.49 2.92
CA VAL A 36 12.88 7.43 3.64
C VAL A 36 12.13 8.41 4.55
N ASN A 37 10.79 8.40 4.56
CA ASN A 37 9.97 9.32 5.37
C ASN A 37 10.29 9.23 6.87
N GLY A 38 10.51 8.02 7.42
CA GLY A 38 10.85 7.86 8.84
C GLY A 38 12.18 8.52 9.21
N PRO A 39 13.30 8.18 8.53
CA PRO A 39 14.57 8.87 8.69
C PRO A 39 14.50 10.38 8.46
N TYR A 40 13.76 10.84 7.46
CA TYR A 40 13.59 12.25 7.15
C TYR A 40 12.87 13.01 8.28
N LEU A 41 11.76 12.48 8.79
CA LEU A 41 11.05 13.05 9.93
C LEU A 41 11.96 13.15 11.16
N LYS A 42 12.81 12.15 11.40
CA LYS A 42 13.80 12.20 12.48
C LYS A 42 14.77 13.38 12.31
N ILE A 43 15.31 13.59 11.11
CA ILE A 43 16.24 14.69 10.82
C ILE A 43 15.55 16.05 11.06
N LEU A 44 14.24 16.13 10.76
CA LEU A 44 13.41 17.31 11.00
C LEU A 44 13.01 17.51 12.47
N GLY A 45 13.49 16.65 13.38
CA GLY A 45 13.27 16.76 14.82
C GLY A 45 12.03 16.02 15.35
N ALA A 46 11.38 15.18 14.56
CA ALA A 46 10.31 14.32 15.05
C ALA A 46 10.88 13.19 15.92
N ASN A 47 10.21 12.88 17.04
CA ASN A 47 10.47 11.69 17.83
C ASN A 47 9.69 10.47 17.30
N ALA A 48 9.92 9.29 17.85
CA ALA A 48 9.28 8.06 17.36
C ALA A 48 7.75 8.09 17.53
N ALA A 49 7.25 8.70 18.61
CA ALA A 49 5.81 8.87 18.81
C ALA A 49 5.17 9.69 17.69
N MET A 50 5.79 10.82 17.32
CA MET A 50 5.34 11.65 16.20
C MET A 50 5.36 10.89 14.88
N VAL A 51 6.45 10.17 14.58
CA VAL A 51 6.56 9.35 13.35
C VAL A 51 5.47 8.29 13.29
N GLY A 52 5.21 7.58 14.40
CA GLY A 52 4.16 6.57 14.48
C GLY A 52 2.75 7.16 14.27
N ILE A 53 2.46 8.29 14.90
CA ILE A 53 1.16 8.99 14.77
C ILE A 53 0.97 9.51 13.33
N ILE A 54 1.99 10.15 12.74
CA ILE A 54 1.92 10.68 11.38
C ILE A 54 1.69 9.54 10.38
N ALA A 55 2.47 8.47 10.48
CA ALA A 55 2.31 7.30 9.62
C ALA A 55 0.93 6.66 9.79
N GLY A 56 0.45 6.54 11.02
CA GLY A 56 -0.87 5.99 11.34
C GLY A 56 -2.02 6.84 10.78
N ILE A 57 -1.99 8.16 10.97
CA ILE A 57 -2.98 9.09 10.41
C ILE A 57 -2.98 9.02 8.88
N ALA A 58 -1.81 9.03 8.27
CA ALA A 58 -1.67 8.96 6.83
C ALA A 58 -2.30 7.66 6.26
N GLU A 59 -2.01 6.50 6.84
CA GLU A 59 -2.62 5.23 6.42
C GLU A 59 -4.13 5.21 6.69
N PHE A 60 -4.59 5.66 7.85
CA PHE A 60 -6.02 5.73 8.17
C PHE A 60 -6.79 6.55 7.12
N LEU A 61 -6.35 7.77 6.86
CA LEU A 61 -6.98 8.64 5.87
C LEU A 61 -6.89 8.04 4.45
N GLY A 62 -5.74 7.43 4.11
CA GLY A 62 -5.52 6.76 2.85
C GLY A 62 -6.49 5.60 2.58
N TYR A 63 -6.96 4.91 3.61
CA TYR A 63 -7.93 3.82 3.49
C TYR A 63 -9.38 4.27 3.71
N ALA A 64 -9.67 5.07 4.75
CA ALA A 64 -11.03 5.48 5.09
C ALA A 64 -11.69 6.35 4.01
N ILE A 65 -10.94 7.28 3.42
CA ILE A 65 -11.47 8.21 2.42
C ILE A 65 -11.78 7.50 1.09
N ARG A 66 -11.21 6.32 0.80
CA ARG A 66 -11.57 5.55 -0.42
C ARG A 66 -13.06 5.21 -0.52
N LEU A 67 -13.73 5.00 0.62
CA LEU A 67 -15.17 4.78 0.62
C LEU A 67 -15.93 6.00 0.12
N VAL A 68 -15.54 7.18 0.59
CA VAL A 68 -16.16 8.46 0.22
C VAL A 68 -15.84 8.82 -1.23
N SER A 69 -14.58 8.76 -1.62
CA SER A 69 -14.16 9.07 -3.00
C SER A 69 -14.74 8.11 -4.02
N GLY A 70 -14.82 6.81 -3.69
CA GLY A 70 -15.49 5.80 -4.51
C GLY A 70 -16.97 6.12 -4.73
N TYR A 71 -17.70 6.41 -3.64
CA TYR A 71 -19.10 6.79 -3.73
C TYR A 71 -19.33 8.02 -4.63
N PHE A 72 -18.52 9.08 -4.44
CA PHE A 72 -18.66 10.28 -5.23
C PHE A 72 -18.22 10.09 -6.68
N SER A 73 -17.16 9.35 -6.95
CA SER A 73 -16.72 9.06 -8.31
C SER A 73 -17.76 8.25 -9.09
N ASP A 74 -18.41 7.28 -8.45
CA ASP A 74 -19.47 6.47 -9.06
C ASP A 74 -20.75 7.28 -9.30
N LYS A 75 -21.14 8.10 -8.32
CA LYS A 75 -22.35 8.95 -8.43
C LYS A 75 -22.23 10.01 -9.52
N THR A 76 -21.06 10.62 -9.64
CA THR A 76 -20.81 11.68 -10.63
C THR A 76 -20.31 11.14 -11.97
N ARG A 77 -19.84 9.88 -12.02
CA ARG A 77 -19.11 9.28 -13.15
C ARG A 77 -17.88 10.08 -13.59
N ALA A 78 -17.37 10.95 -12.72
CA ALA A 78 -16.24 11.83 -12.99
C ALA A 78 -14.89 11.12 -12.71
N TYR A 79 -14.74 9.87 -13.15
CA TYR A 79 -13.58 9.01 -12.82
C TYR A 79 -12.26 9.67 -13.20
N TRP A 80 -12.16 10.33 -14.35
CA TRP A 80 -10.95 11.02 -14.75
C TRP A 80 -10.62 12.22 -13.86
N LEU A 81 -11.63 12.96 -13.40
CA LEU A 81 -11.42 14.08 -12.48
C LEU A 81 -10.78 13.61 -11.18
N PHE A 82 -11.34 12.57 -10.54
CA PHE A 82 -10.79 11.99 -9.31
C PHE A 82 -9.40 11.40 -9.52
N THR A 83 -9.16 10.75 -10.66
CA THR A 83 -7.86 10.19 -11.01
C THR A 83 -6.81 11.29 -11.17
N ILE A 84 -7.08 12.33 -11.97
CA ILE A 84 -6.15 13.43 -12.24
C ILE A 84 -5.90 14.26 -10.98
N LEU A 85 -6.94 14.62 -10.21
CA LEU A 85 -6.78 15.33 -8.95
C LEU A 85 -5.96 14.52 -7.95
N GLY A 86 -6.23 13.21 -7.84
CA GLY A 86 -5.50 12.34 -6.93
C GLY A 86 -4.02 12.14 -7.32
N TYR A 87 -3.68 12.13 -8.62
CA TYR A 87 -2.28 12.18 -9.05
C TYR A 87 -1.70 13.59 -8.92
N GLY A 88 -2.50 14.64 -9.07
CA GLY A 88 -2.09 16.03 -8.84
C GLY A 88 -1.59 16.26 -7.40
N THR A 89 -2.27 15.67 -6.40
CA THR A 89 -1.83 15.76 -4.99
C THR A 89 -0.52 15.03 -4.73
N LEU A 90 -0.06 14.15 -5.62
CA LEU A 90 1.26 13.51 -5.52
C LEU A 90 2.42 14.55 -5.58
N ALA A 91 2.15 15.78 -6.07
CA ALA A 91 3.08 16.92 -5.95
C ALA A 91 3.53 17.19 -4.51
N SER A 92 2.74 16.80 -3.51
CA SER A 92 3.12 16.90 -2.10
C SER A 92 4.41 16.16 -1.78
N VAL A 93 4.74 15.09 -2.52
CA VAL A 93 5.97 14.32 -2.30
C VAL A 93 7.22 15.13 -2.68
N PRO A 94 7.40 15.63 -3.91
CA PRO A 94 8.56 16.49 -4.19
C PRO A 94 8.55 17.81 -3.39
N LEU A 95 7.39 18.30 -2.94
CA LEU A 95 7.29 19.45 -2.03
C LEU A 95 7.87 19.19 -0.64
N LEU A 96 8.06 17.92 -0.23
CA LEU A 96 8.83 17.57 0.97
C LEU A 96 10.24 18.18 0.95
N SER A 97 10.81 18.44 -0.23
CA SER A 97 12.10 19.12 -0.37
C SER A 97 12.12 20.52 0.23
N LEU A 98 10.97 21.15 0.47
CA LEU A 98 10.84 22.50 1.05
C LEU A 98 10.56 22.44 2.56
N ALA A 99 10.33 21.28 3.14
CA ALA A 99 10.03 21.15 4.56
C ALA A 99 11.28 21.36 5.40
N GLY A 100 11.25 22.39 6.25
CA GLY A 100 12.32 22.70 7.22
C GLY A 100 12.01 22.17 8.63
N VAL A 101 10.76 21.72 8.88
CA VAL A 101 10.30 21.21 10.17
C VAL A 101 9.35 20.02 9.93
N TRP A 102 9.29 19.10 10.90
CA TRP A 102 8.50 17.86 10.78
C TRP A 102 6.99 18.11 10.59
N GLN A 103 6.44 19.20 11.12
CA GLN A 103 5.02 19.54 10.97
C GLN A 103 4.64 19.76 9.50
N VAL A 104 5.47 20.51 8.77
CA VAL A 104 5.26 20.77 7.34
C VAL A 104 5.41 19.47 6.53
N ALA A 105 6.43 18.66 6.85
CA ALA A 105 6.61 17.36 6.22
C ALA A 105 5.41 16.43 6.46
N SER A 106 4.83 16.46 7.66
CA SER A 106 3.65 15.66 8.01
C SER A 106 2.44 16.01 7.16
N ILE A 107 2.21 17.29 6.92
CA ILE A 107 1.11 17.75 6.04
C ILE A 107 1.29 17.16 4.63
N PHE A 108 2.47 17.24 4.06
CA PHE A 108 2.74 16.70 2.72
C PHE A 108 2.60 15.18 2.66
N ILE A 109 3.06 14.45 3.69
CA ILE A 109 2.90 12.99 3.79
C ILE A 109 1.42 12.60 3.84
N VAL A 110 0.62 13.32 4.63
CA VAL A 110 -0.83 13.10 4.71
C VAL A 110 -1.53 13.44 3.40
N MET A 111 -1.15 14.56 2.74
CA MET A 111 -1.69 14.96 1.45
C MET A 111 -1.46 13.90 0.36
N GLU A 112 -0.29 13.27 0.34
CA GLU A 112 -0.02 12.15 -0.58
C GLU A 112 -1.03 11.01 -0.37
N ARG A 113 -1.28 10.61 0.87
CA ARG A 113 -2.24 9.55 1.20
C ARG A 113 -3.68 9.91 0.85
N LEU A 114 -4.08 11.15 1.06
CA LEU A 114 -5.37 11.68 0.61
C LEU A 114 -5.49 11.58 -0.91
N GLY A 115 -4.45 11.94 -1.63
CA GLY A 115 -4.41 11.79 -3.09
C GLY A 115 -4.54 10.35 -3.55
N LYS A 116 -3.86 9.41 -2.88
CA LYS A 116 -4.01 7.97 -3.15
C LYS A 116 -5.45 7.51 -2.90
N ALA A 117 -6.07 7.99 -1.82
CA ALA A 117 -7.47 7.68 -1.51
C ALA A 117 -8.46 8.23 -2.55
N LEU A 118 -8.19 9.41 -3.12
CA LEU A 118 -9.02 9.99 -4.17
C LEU A 118 -8.92 9.22 -5.49
N ARG A 119 -7.68 8.90 -5.93
CA ARG A 119 -7.47 8.31 -7.26
C ARG A 119 -7.77 6.82 -7.34
N SER A 120 -7.54 6.03 -6.25
CA SER A 120 -7.57 4.57 -6.35
C SER A 120 -8.91 4.01 -6.83
N PRO A 121 -10.08 4.34 -6.24
CA PRO A 121 -11.35 3.79 -6.70
C PRO A 121 -11.68 4.16 -8.15
N ALA A 122 -11.44 5.43 -8.51
CA ALA A 122 -11.72 5.92 -9.86
C ALA A 122 -10.80 5.30 -10.91
N LYS A 123 -9.48 5.21 -10.61
CA LYS A 123 -8.49 4.55 -11.46
C LYS A 123 -8.87 3.07 -11.69
N ASP A 124 -9.19 2.36 -10.61
CA ASP A 124 -9.53 0.94 -10.68
C ASP A 124 -10.81 0.70 -11.48
N THR A 125 -11.79 1.61 -11.40
CA THR A 125 -13.00 1.57 -12.25
C THR A 125 -12.65 1.74 -13.72
N ILE A 126 -11.87 2.75 -14.10
CA ILE A 126 -11.43 2.96 -15.50
C ILE A 126 -10.67 1.73 -16.01
N LEU A 127 -9.74 1.22 -15.21
CA LEU A 127 -8.94 0.04 -15.56
C LEU A 127 -9.83 -1.20 -15.73
N SER A 128 -10.81 -1.42 -14.85
CA SER A 128 -11.73 -2.55 -14.94
C SER A 128 -12.54 -2.57 -16.22
N GLN A 129 -12.96 -1.41 -16.71
CA GLN A 129 -13.69 -1.28 -17.98
C GLN A 129 -12.80 -1.67 -19.17
N ALA A 130 -11.54 -1.26 -19.17
CA ALA A 130 -10.59 -1.61 -20.23
C ALA A 130 -10.21 -3.10 -20.21
N THR A 131 -9.97 -3.68 -19.02
CA THR A 131 -9.53 -5.08 -18.90
C THR A 131 -10.56 -6.09 -19.40
N LYS A 132 -11.86 -5.75 -19.40
CA LYS A 132 -12.93 -6.59 -19.97
C LYS A 132 -12.73 -6.88 -21.48
N GLN A 133 -12.01 -6.03 -22.21
CA GLN A 133 -11.76 -6.19 -23.65
C GLN A 133 -10.57 -7.10 -23.97
N VAL A 134 -9.60 -7.21 -23.04
CA VAL A 134 -8.34 -7.95 -23.27
C VAL A 134 -8.21 -9.20 -22.39
N GLY A 135 -9.06 -9.33 -21.38
CA GLY A 135 -9.02 -10.34 -20.32
C GLY A 135 -8.70 -9.69 -18.98
N THR A 136 -9.61 -9.82 -18.03
CA THR A 136 -9.53 -9.11 -16.73
C THR A 136 -8.27 -9.48 -15.97
N GLY A 137 -7.97 -10.78 -15.84
CA GLY A 137 -6.76 -11.25 -15.14
C GLY A 137 -5.47 -10.77 -15.78
N PHE A 138 -5.37 -10.84 -17.12
CA PHE A 138 -4.19 -10.36 -17.84
C PHE A 138 -3.99 -8.85 -17.68
N GLY A 139 -5.08 -8.07 -17.84
CA GLY A 139 -5.00 -6.61 -17.77
C GLY A 139 -4.60 -6.10 -16.38
N PHE A 140 -5.20 -6.64 -15.33
CA PHE A 140 -4.81 -6.29 -13.96
C PHE A 140 -3.41 -6.83 -13.61
N GLY A 141 -3.06 -8.05 -14.04
CA GLY A 141 -1.73 -8.60 -13.81
C GLY A 141 -0.61 -7.79 -14.46
N LEU A 142 -0.84 -7.29 -15.68
CA LEU A 142 0.12 -6.41 -16.36
C LEU A 142 0.28 -5.07 -15.63
N HIS A 143 -0.84 -4.49 -15.17
CA HIS A 143 -0.81 -3.25 -14.38
C HIS A 143 -0.06 -3.46 -13.06
N GLU A 144 -0.34 -4.53 -12.32
CA GLU A 144 0.32 -4.86 -11.05
C GLU A 144 1.82 -5.09 -11.22
N ALA A 145 2.24 -5.78 -12.30
CA ALA A 145 3.66 -5.96 -12.59
C ALA A 145 4.38 -4.61 -12.79
N MET A 146 3.74 -3.63 -13.42
CA MET A 146 4.31 -2.29 -13.59
C MET A 146 4.32 -1.50 -12.28
N ASP A 147 3.29 -1.64 -11.44
CA ASP A 147 3.24 -1.10 -10.07
C ASP A 147 4.45 -1.59 -9.26
N GLN A 148 4.69 -2.91 -9.24
CA GLN A 148 5.79 -3.51 -8.49
C GLN A 148 7.18 -3.06 -8.97
N ILE A 149 7.36 -2.87 -10.28
CA ILE A 149 8.61 -2.29 -10.81
C ILE A 149 8.81 -0.87 -10.24
N GLY A 150 7.77 -0.06 -10.19
CA GLY A 150 7.81 1.27 -9.59
C GLY A 150 8.14 1.24 -8.10
N ALA A 151 7.48 0.33 -7.36
CA ALA A 151 7.65 0.16 -5.91
C ALA A 151 9.07 -0.25 -5.50
N ILE A 152 9.78 -0.97 -6.38
CA ILE A 152 11.19 -1.33 -6.17
C ILE A 152 12.12 -0.20 -6.65
N THR A 153 11.83 0.41 -7.79
CA THR A 153 12.70 1.41 -8.42
C THR A 153 12.76 2.70 -7.62
N GLY A 154 11.64 3.12 -7.00
CA GLY A 154 11.59 4.34 -6.19
C GLY A 154 12.57 4.33 -5.01
N PRO A 155 12.54 3.33 -4.12
CA PRO A 155 13.54 3.20 -3.06
C PRO A 155 14.96 3.03 -3.57
N LEU A 156 15.17 2.29 -4.67
CA LEU A 156 16.50 2.15 -5.28
C LEU A 156 17.04 3.49 -5.83
N PHE A 157 16.17 4.39 -6.27
CA PHE A 157 16.57 5.75 -6.62
C PHE A 157 17.21 6.48 -5.43
N PHE A 158 16.58 6.46 -4.24
CA PHE A 158 17.18 7.05 -3.03
C PHE A 158 18.47 6.34 -2.61
N THR A 159 18.51 5.01 -2.72
CA THR A 159 19.74 4.24 -2.48
C THR A 159 20.88 4.71 -3.38
N GLY A 160 20.64 4.78 -4.69
CA GLY A 160 21.64 5.21 -5.68
C GLY A 160 22.08 6.65 -5.45
N LEU A 161 21.14 7.57 -5.16
CA LEU A 161 21.45 8.96 -4.82
C LEU A 161 22.35 9.05 -3.59
N PHE A 162 21.99 8.36 -2.51
CA PHE A 162 22.76 8.42 -1.28
C PHE A 162 24.15 7.78 -1.41
N LEU A 163 24.31 6.76 -2.24
CA LEU A 163 25.62 6.20 -2.58
C LEU A 163 26.45 7.17 -3.41
N ALA A 164 25.86 7.86 -4.38
CA ALA A 164 26.53 8.84 -5.22
C ALA A 164 27.02 10.07 -4.45
N LEU A 165 26.32 10.45 -3.39
CA LEU A 165 26.71 11.55 -2.49
C LEU A 165 27.89 11.18 -1.55
N GLY A 166 28.43 9.97 -1.64
CA GLY A 166 29.63 9.50 -0.93
C GLY A 166 29.32 8.68 0.33
N LYS A 167 30.35 8.46 1.17
CA LYS A 167 30.25 7.70 2.42
C LYS A 167 29.91 8.64 3.58
N GLY A 168 29.00 8.21 4.47
CA GLY A 168 28.65 8.93 5.70
C GLY A 168 27.13 9.06 5.93
N GLN A 169 26.81 9.71 7.04
CA GLN A 169 25.41 10.02 7.37
C GLN A 169 24.87 11.13 6.46
N ARG A 170 23.61 11.01 6.07
CA ARG A 170 22.94 12.01 5.24
C ARG A 170 22.29 13.08 6.11
N GLY A 171 22.51 14.34 5.72
CA GLY A 171 21.88 15.49 6.33
C GLY A 171 20.56 15.86 5.69
N LEU A 172 19.94 16.91 6.21
CA LEU A 172 18.66 17.42 5.72
C LEU A 172 18.70 17.73 4.20
N THR A 173 19.76 18.39 3.74
CA THR A 173 19.92 18.80 2.33
C THR A 173 19.97 17.61 1.37
N ASP A 174 20.57 16.49 1.81
CA ASP A 174 20.67 15.28 0.98
C ASP A 174 19.28 14.67 0.72
N TYR A 175 18.46 14.57 1.77
CA TYR A 175 17.08 14.11 1.66
C TYR A 175 16.23 15.08 0.83
N GLN A 176 16.35 16.39 1.06
CA GLN A 176 15.66 17.40 0.27
C GLN A 176 16.04 17.33 -1.21
N THR A 177 17.30 17.05 -1.52
CA THR A 177 17.74 16.82 -2.90
C THR A 177 17.04 15.61 -3.52
N GLY A 178 16.94 14.51 -2.79
CA GLY A 178 16.20 13.33 -3.24
C GLY A 178 14.73 13.65 -3.55
N TYR A 179 14.04 14.30 -2.62
CA TYR A 179 12.65 14.71 -2.85
C TYR A 179 12.51 15.68 -4.02
N ARG A 180 13.43 16.64 -4.19
CA ARG A 180 13.42 17.60 -5.32
C ARG A 180 13.54 16.88 -6.67
N LEU A 181 14.38 15.87 -6.78
CA LEU A 181 14.54 15.11 -8.01
C LEU A 181 13.28 14.32 -8.38
N LEU A 182 12.40 14.02 -7.42
CA LEU A 182 11.10 13.35 -7.69
C LEU A 182 10.12 14.24 -8.48
N TRP A 183 10.40 15.54 -8.69
CA TRP A 183 9.65 16.35 -9.66
C TRP A 183 9.71 15.75 -11.06
N ILE A 184 10.81 15.10 -11.46
CA ILE A 184 10.97 14.51 -12.79
C ILE A 184 9.94 13.40 -13.02
N PRO A 185 9.90 12.29 -12.25
CA PRO A 185 8.89 11.25 -12.43
C PRO A 185 7.47 11.77 -12.15
N TYR A 186 7.26 12.73 -11.24
CA TYR A 186 5.95 13.34 -11.00
C TYR A 186 5.39 14.04 -12.26
N VAL A 187 6.18 14.87 -12.94
CA VAL A 187 5.74 15.53 -14.19
C VAL A 187 5.42 14.49 -15.25
N LEU A 188 6.22 13.42 -15.35
CA LEU A 188 5.95 12.32 -16.27
C LEU A 188 4.65 11.56 -15.90
N VAL A 189 4.33 11.40 -14.60
CA VAL A 189 3.02 10.87 -14.16
C VAL A 189 1.89 11.72 -14.71
N MET A 190 1.95 13.03 -14.50
CA MET A 190 0.89 13.95 -14.93
C MET A 190 0.71 13.97 -16.44
N LEU A 191 1.82 14.00 -17.19
CA LEU A 191 1.80 13.92 -18.65
C LEU A 191 1.20 12.59 -19.14
N SER A 192 1.61 11.46 -18.53
CA SER A 192 1.11 10.14 -18.91
C SER A 192 -0.39 9.99 -18.59
N ALA A 193 -0.85 10.49 -17.43
CA ALA A 193 -2.25 10.49 -17.05
C ALA A 193 -3.09 11.35 -17.99
N PHE A 194 -2.57 12.52 -18.38
CA PHE A 194 -3.25 13.40 -19.34
C PHE A 194 -3.31 12.79 -20.74
N VAL A 195 -2.24 12.15 -21.20
CA VAL A 195 -2.25 11.39 -22.46
C VAL A 195 -3.26 10.25 -22.42
N ALA A 196 -3.37 9.53 -21.30
CA ALA A 196 -4.36 8.46 -21.13
C ALA A 196 -5.80 9.02 -21.23
N TYR A 197 -6.06 10.15 -20.57
CA TYR A 197 -7.34 10.87 -20.67
C TYR A 197 -7.67 11.26 -22.12
N LEU A 198 -6.74 11.89 -22.84
CA LEU A 198 -6.96 12.31 -24.23
C LEU A 198 -7.22 11.13 -25.17
N ARG A 199 -6.59 9.98 -24.93
CA ARG A 199 -6.75 8.77 -25.75
C ARG A 199 -8.08 8.05 -25.50
N VAL A 200 -8.55 8.04 -24.25
CA VAL A 200 -9.77 7.34 -23.84
C VAL A 200 -10.57 8.22 -22.86
N PRO A 201 -11.17 9.33 -23.34
CA PRO A 201 -11.91 10.25 -22.46
C PRO A 201 -13.18 9.62 -21.86
N ASN A 202 -13.77 8.62 -22.53
CA ASN A 202 -14.99 7.93 -22.11
C ASN A 202 -14.73 6.43 -21.96
N PRO A 203 -14.09 5.98 -20.87
CA PRO A 203 -13.74 4.56 -20.67
C PRO A 203 -14.96 3.66 -20.51
N GLU A 204 -16.10 4.18 -20.09
CA GLU A 204 -17.39 3.50 -19.99
C GLU A 204 -17.87 2.88 -21.31
N LYS A 205 -17.48 3.46 -22.45
CA LYS A 205 -17.77 2.88 -23.78
C LYS A 205 -17.07 1.54 -24.04
N LEU A 206 -16.05 1.21 -23.24
CA LEU A 206 -15.35 -0.09 -23.29
C LEU A 206 -16.05 -1.15 -22.43
N GLU A 207 -17.04 -0.77 -21.62
CA GLU A 207 -17.74 -1.69 -20.73
C GLU A 207 -18.65 -2.64 -21.50
N LYS A 208 -18.56 -3.94 -21.17
CA LYS A 208 -19.51 -4.95 -21.66
C LYS A 208 -20.67 -5.09 -20.67
N PRO A 209 -21.92 -5.29 -21.15
CA PRO A 209 -23.06 -5.54 -20.29
C PRO A 209 -22.80 -6.74 -19.37
N VAL A 210 -23.06 -6.59 -18.08
CA VAL A 210 -22.95 -7.67 -17.09
C VAL A 210 -24.32 -8.28 -16.86
N SER A 211 -24.42 -9.62 -16.90
CA SER A 211 -25.65 -10.35 -16.56
C SER A 211 -26.02 -10.14 -15.09
N LYS A 212 -27.32 -9.99 -14.83
CA LYS A 212 -27.86 -9.86 -13.46
C LYS A 212 -27.66 -11.16 -12.67
N ILE A 213 -27.06 -11.06 -11.48
CA ILE A 213 -26.81 -12.18 -10.55
C ILE A 213 -27.80 -12.08 -9.37
N PRO A 214 -28.31 -13.23 -8.85
CA PRO A 214 -29.24 -13.26 -7.70
C PRO A 214 -28.61 -12.71 -6.42
N GLU A 215 -29.42 -12.16 -5.52
CA GLU A 215 -29.00 -11.25 -4.44
C GLU A 215 -29.23 -11.79 -3.04
N THR A 216 -28.20 -11.72 -2.19
CA THR A 216 -28.34 -11.70 -0.73
C THR A 216 -27.93 -10.31 -0.20
N ASN A 217 -28.69 -9.82 0.81
CA ASN A 217 -28.59 -8.41 1.24
C ASN A 217 -27.81 -8.16 2.54
N LYS A 218 -27.18 -9.19 3.14
CA LYS A 218 -26.49 -9.07 4.44
C LYS A 218 -25.04 -9.56 4.35
N LEU A 219 -24.13 -8.88 5.05
CA LEU A 219 -22.76 -9.33 5.27
C LEU A 219 -22.76 -10.52 6.22
N SER A 220 -21.98 -11.56 5.90
CA SER A 220 -21.97 -12.83 6.66
C SER A 220 -21.28 -12.67 8.03
N ARG A 221 -21.56 -13.59 8.96
CA ARG A 221 -20.82 -13.65 10.23
C ARG A 221 -19.32 -13.91 10.02
N VAL A 222 -18.97 -14.64 8.95
CA VAL A 222 -17.59 -14.91 8.58
C VAL A 222 -16.89 -13.62 8.17
N PHE A 223 -17.55 -12.71 7.44
CA PHE A 223 -17.00 -11.39 7.10
C PHE A 223 -16.61 -10.57 8.35
N TRP A 224 -17.49 -10.53 9.36
CA TRP A 224 -17.21 -9.80 10.59
C TRP A 224 -16.08 -10.43 11.42
N ALA A 225 -16.04 -11.76 11.49
CA ALA A 225 -14.95 -12.48 12.15
C ALA A 225 -13.60 -12.22 11.42
N TYR A 226 -13.61 -12.22 10.08
CA TYR A 226 -12.48 -11.88 9.26
C TYR A 226 -12.03 -10.42 9.47
N ALA A 227 -12.96 -9.47 9.47
CA ALA A 227 -12.65 -8.05 9.71
C ALA A 227 -12.04 -7.83 11.09
N ALA A 228 -12.55 -8.49 12.13
CA ALA A 228 -12.00 -8.43 13.50
C ALA A 228 -10.59 -9.05 13.58
N PHE A 229 -10.38 -10.21 12.95
CA PHE A 229 -9.05 -10.84 12.84
C PHE A 229 -8.05 -9.91 12.15
N SER A 230 -8.42 -9.38 10.99
CA SER A 230 -7.56 -8.48 10.21
C SER A 230 -7.25 -7.18 10.96
N PHE A 231 -8.23 -6.63 11.69
CA PHE A 231 -8.03 -5.45 12.53
C PHE A 231 -6.97 -5.69 13.59
N VAL A 232 -7.05 -6.80 14.33
CA VAL A 232 -6.11 -7.10 15.43
C VAL A 232 -4.71 -7.34 14.87
N THR A 233 -4.54 -8.20 13.86
CA THR A 233 -3.21 -8.49 13.33
C THR A 233 -2.58 -7.28 12.63
N THR A 234 -3.37 -6.42 11.97
CA THR A 234 -2.85 -5.17 11.41
C THR A 234 -2.39 -4.19 12.51
N THR A 235 -3.07 -4.19 13.66
CA THR A 235 -2.65 -3.37 14.82
C THR A 235 -1.27 -3.80 15.35
N GLY A 236 -0.92 -5.09 15.28
CA GLY A 236 0.39 -5.62 15.65
C GLY A 236 1.49 -5.40 14.62
N PHE A 237 1.15 -4.97 13.40
CA PHE A 237 2.11 -4.83 12.29
C PHE A 237 2.85 -3.49 12.32
N ALA A 238 4.19 -3.54 12.35
CA ALA A 238 5.03 -2.34 12.39
C ALA A 238 5.05 -1.61 11.03
N ASN A 239 4.68 -0.32 11.03
CA ASN A 239 4.82 0.52 9.84
C ASN A 239 6.31 0.74 9.51
N PHE A 240 6.67 0.72 8.22
CA PHE A 240 8.07 0.89 7.80
C PHE A 240 8.65 2.25 8.21
N ALA A 241 7.85 3.30 8.35
CA ALA A 241 8.34 4.59 8.84
C ALA A 241 8.93 4.49 10.26
N VAL A 242 8.31 3.67 11.13
CA VAL A 242 8.82 3.40 12.50
C VAL A 242 10.09 2.55 12.45
N LEU A 243 10.15 1.55 11.56
CA LEU A 243 11.37 0.74 11.34
C LEU A 243 12.51 1.60 10.77
N GLY A 244 12.25 2.41 9.76
CA GLY A 244 13.23 3.32 9.17
C GLY A 244 13.76 4.35 10.18
N TYR A 245 12.87 4.89 11.02
CA TYR A 245 13.26 5.73 12.16
C TYR A 245 14.19 4.98 13.10
N HIS A 246 13.87 3.72 13.44
CA HIS A 246 14.69 2.87 14.31
C HIS A 246 16.09 2.64 13.70
N PHE A 247 16.15 2.23 12.43
CA PHE A 247 17.41 1.97 11.74
C PHE A 247 18.32 3.20 11.73
N LYS A 248 17.75 4.37 11.45
CA LYS A 248 18.46 5.66 11.47
C LYS A 248 18.91 6.02 12.89
N THR A 249 18.04 5.84 13.90
CA THR A 249 18.30 6.25 15.29
C THR A 249 19.36 5.39 15.96
N GLN A 250 19.33 4.09 15.72
CA GLN A 250 20.28 3.14 16.30
C GLN A 250 21.54 2.95 15.45
N HIS A 251 21.67 3.66 14.33
CA HIS A 251 22.82 3.55 13.40
C HIS A 251 23.10 2.12 12.93
N ILE A 252 22.07 1.28 12.79
CA ILE A 252 22.19 -0.12 12.38
C ILE A 252 22.44 -0.21 10.87
N LEU A 253 21.73 0.63 10.11
CA LEU A 253 21.84 0.75 8.67
C LEU A 253 22.34 2.15 8.30
N THR A 254 23.11 2.24 7.23
CA THR A 254 23.44 3.51 6.61
C THR A 254 22.19 4.12 5.93
N ASP A 255 22.21 5.43 5.71
CA ASP A 255 21.09 6.09 5.03
C ASP A 255 20.77 5.51 3.65
N ALA A 256 21.79 5.03 2.93
CA ALA A 256 21.61 4.34 1.65
C ALA A 256 21.03 2.93 1.80
N GLN A 257 21.31 2.24 2.91
CA GLN A 257 20.78 0.89 3.15
C GLN A 257 19.31 0.90 3.55
N ILE A 258 18.81 1.94 4.20
CA ILE A 258 17.40 1.99 4.63
C ILE A 258 16.45 1.87 3.44
N PRO A 259 16.52 2.69 2.38
CA PRO A 259 15.68 2.52 1.20
C PRO A 259 16.02 1.23 0.41
N LEU A 260 17.27 0.75 0.43
CA LEU A 260 17.61 -0.55 -0.17
C LEU A 260 16.85 -1.69 0.50
N PHE A 261 16.77 -1.70 1.81
CA PHE A 261 16.04 -2.72 2.57
C PHE A 261 14.53 -2.64 2.31
N TYR A 262 14.00 -1.44 2.13
CA TYR A 262 12.62 -1.29 1.67
C TYR A 262 12.41 -1.86 0.26
N ALA A 263 13.32 -1.61 -0.68
CA ALA A 263 13.26 -2.19 -2.03
C ALA A 263 13.31 -3.73 -2.00
N ILE A 264 14.16 -4.30 -1.12
CA ILE A 264 14.22 -5.76 -0.90
C ILE A 264 12.88 -6.27 -0.37
N ALA A 265 12.30 -5.59 0.61
CA ALA A 265 10.98 -5.95 1.14
C ALA A 265 9.88 -5.92 0.08
N MET A 266 9.87 -4.91 -0.80
CA MET A 266 8.92 -4.84 -1.93
C MET A 266 9.16 -5.95 -2.97
N GLY A 267 10.41 -6.32 -3.22
CA GLY A 267 10.73 -7.47 -4.07
C GLY A 267 10.22 -8.79 -3.49
N ILE A 268 10.34 -8.97 -2.17
CA ILE A 268 9.80 -10.13 -1.45
C ILE A 268 8.28 -10.12 -1.48
N ASP A 269 7.65 -8.97 -1.23
CA ASP A 269 6.21 -8.75 -1.34
C ASP A 269 5.69 -9.24 -2.70
N ALA A 270 6.29 -8.79 -3.81
CA ALA A 270 5.91 -9.19 -5.16
C ALA A 270 5.96 -10.71 -5.37
N VAL A 271 7.02 -11.39 -4.89
CA VAL A 271 7.16 -12.84 -4.98
C VAL A 271 6.15 -13.56 -4.10
N VAL A 272 5.99 -13.09 -2.87
CA VAL A 272 5.04 -13.69 -1.90
C VAL A 272 3.61 -13.51 -2.37
N ALA A 273 3.24 -12.38 -2.95
CA ALA A 273 1.91 -12.15 -3.50
C ALA A 273 1.49 -13.25 -4.50
N LEU A 274 2.43 -13.67 -5.38
CA LEU A 274 2.19 -14.75 -6.35
C LEU A 274 2.05 -16.11 -5.68
N ILE A 275 2.88 -16.40 -4.67
CA ILE A 275 2.89 -17.68 -3.96
C ILE A 275 1.63 -17.80 -3.09
N ILE A 276 1.36 -16.78 -2.28
CA ILE A 276 0.26 -16.80 -1.32
C ILE A 276 -1.10 -16.75 -2.02
N GLY A 277 -1.21 -16.09 -3.17
CA GLY A 277 -2.40 -16.14 -4.00
C GLY A 277 -2.73 -17.57 -4.45
N LYS A 278 -1.74 -18.33 -4.93
CA LYS A 278 -1.91 -19.75 -5.28
C LYS A 278 -2.25 -20.63 -4.06
N ILE A 279 -1.69 -20.31 -2.90
CA ILE A 279 -2.01 -21.02 -1.65
C ILE A 279 -3.46 -20.71 -1.24
N TYR A 280 -3.87 -19.44 -1.34
CA TYR A 280 -5.25 -19.02 -1.07
C TYR A 280 -6.25 -19.75 -1.97
N ASP A 281 -5.98 -19.88 -3.26
CA ASP A 281 -6.83 -20.63 -4.20
C ASP A 281 -7.02 -22.09 -3.81
N LYS A 282 -6.05 -22.70 -3.10
CA LYS A 282 -6.11 -24.11 -2.67
C LYS A 282 -6.75 -24.31 -1.31
N ILE A 283 -6.40 -23.46 -0.32
CA ILE A 283 -6.81 -23.66 1.08
C ILE A 283 -7.64 -22.50 1.64
N GLY A 284 -7.98 -21.51 0.82
CA GLY A 284 -8.84 -20.39 1.17
C GLY A 284 -8.29 -19.57 2.34
N LEU A 285 -9.20 -19.13 3.20
CA LEU A 285 -8.93 -18.28 4.37
C LEU A 285 -7.96 -18.90 5.41
N VAL A 286 -7.66 -20.19 5.32
CA VAL A 286 -6.66 -20.83 6.21
C VAL A 286 -5.26 -20.26 5.98
N SER A 287 -4.96 -19.81 4.75
CA SER A 287 -3.71 -19.14 4.39
C SER A 287 -3.43 -17.88 5.20
N LEU A 288 -4.46 -17.24 5.76
CA LEU A 288 -4.33 -16.03 6.61
C LEU A 288 -3.53 -16.28 7.90
N MET A 289 -3.34 -17.54 8.31
CA MET A 289 -2.51 -17.85 9.49
C MET A 289 -1.03 -17.45 9.31
N THR A 290 -0.58 -17.27 8.06
CA THR A 290 0.77 -16.75 7.77
C THR A 290 0.96 -15.34 8.32
N ILE A 291 -0.10 -14.51 8.39
CA ILE A 291 -0.02 -13.12 8.83
C ILE A 291 0.43 -13.04 10.30
N PRO A 292 -0.31 -13.55 11.31
CA PRO A 292 0.12 -13.40 12.69
C PRO A 292 1.46 -14.09 12.97
N LEU A 293 1.79 -15.17 12.27
CA LEU A 293 3.07 -15.85 12.41
C LEU A 293 4.25 -14.94 12.04
N PHE A 294 4.24 -14.37 10.84
CA PHE A 294 5.34 -13.51 10.39
C PHE A 294 5.28 -12.10 11.00
N THR A 295 4.08 -11.59 11.31
CA THR A 295 3.94 -10.29 12.01
C THR A 295 4.52 -10.36 13.43
N LEU A 296 4.35 -11.47 14.14
CA LEU A 296 4.96 -11.69 15.45
C LEU A 296 6.50 -11.74 15.38
N LEU A 297 7.03 -12.39 14.33
CA LEU A 297 8.49 -12.54 14.16
C LEU A 297 9.14 -11.23 13.70
N THR A 298 8.45 -10.42 12.91
CA THR A 298 8.99 -9.17 12.34
C THR A 298 9.64 -8.27 13.40
N PRO A 299 8.98 -7.86 14.51
CA PRO A 299 9.58 -6.95 15.47
C PRO A 299 10.71 -7.59 16.29
N LEU A 300 10.68 -8.91 16.52
CA LEU A 300 11.74 -9.63 17.20
C LEU A 300 13.08 -9.53 16.44
N PHE A 301 13.02 -9.52 15.12
CA PHE A 301 14.19 -9.45 14.26
C PHE A 301 14.48 -8.03 13.79
N ALA A 302 13.48 -7.27 13.34
CA ALA A 302 13.68 -5.94 12.76
C ALA A 302 14.12 -4.88 13.79
N PHE A 303 13.71 -4.99 15.06
CA PHE A 303 14.18 -4.08 16.12
C PHE A 303 15.47 -4.56 16.80
N SER A 304 16.18 -5.54 16.23
CA SER A 304 17.49 -5.99 16.71
C SER A 304 18.58 -4.98 16.38
N LYS A 305 19.68 -4.99 17.16
CA LYS A 305 20.92 -4.27 16.83
C LYS A 305 21.84 -5.08 15.90
N ASN A 306 21.55 -6.34 15.66
CA ASN A 306 22.35 -7.21 14.79
C ASN A 306 21.87 -7.07 13.34
N PHE A 307 22.80 -6.72 12.43
CA PHE A 307 22.53 -6.55 11.00
C PHE A 307 21.83 -7.76 10.36
N THR A 308 22.31 -8.98 10.65
CA THR A 308 21.73 -10.21 10.07
C THR A 308 20.29 -10.42 10.53
N PHE A 309 19.97 -10.12 11.79
CA PHE A 309 18.60 -10.21 12.28
C PHE A 309 17.71 -9.16 11.63
N VAL A 310 18.21 -7.94 11.43
CA VAL A 310 17.46 -6.90 10.70
C VAL A 310 17.13 -7.32 9.27
N VAL A 311 18.08 -7.96 8.55
CA VAL A 311 17.81 -8.54 7.21
C VAL A 311 16.65 -9.52 7.28
N VAL A 312 16.67 -10.45 8.23
CA VAL A 312 15.59 -11.45 8.42
C VAL A 312 14.26 -10.77 8.76
N GLY A 313 14.30 -9.76 9.63
CA GLY A 313 13.10 -8.98 10.00
C GLY A 313 12.47 -8.26 8.82
N VAL A 314 13.28 -7.70 7.93
CA VAL A 314 12.82 -7.04 6.69
C VAL A 314 12.23 -8.06 5.70
N VAL A 315 12.81 -9.27 5.61
CA VAL A 315 12.23 -10.38 4.83
C VAL A 315 10.84 -10.74 5.37
N PHE A 316 10.69 -10.92 6.68
CA PHE A 316 9.39 -11.19 7.30
C PHE A 316 8.40 -10.05 7.07
N TRP A 317 8.85 -8.81 7.16
CA TRP A 317 8.02 -7.63 6.86
C TRP A 317 7.48 -7.67 5.44
N GLY A 318 8.31 -7.98 4.44
CA GLY A 318 7.89 -8.15 3.04
C GLY A 318 6.90 -9.30 2.84
N ILE A 319 7.09 -10.44 3.55
CA ILE A 319 6.13 -11.56 3.51
C ILE A 319 4.75 -11.13 4.02
N VAL A 320 4.70 -10.37 5.13
CA VAL A 320 3.44 -9.87 5.68
C VAL A 320 2.77 -8.91 4.70
N MET A 321 3.53 -7.97 4.10
CA MET A 321 2.98 -7.02 3.12
C MET A 321 2.36 -7.74 1.93
N GLY A 322 3.07 -8.67 1.29
CA GLY A 322 2.57 -9.43 0.13
C GLY A 322 1.33 -10.26 0.47
N THR A 323 1.27 -10.79 1.68
CA THR A 323 0.09 -11.50 2.17
C THR A 323 -1.09 -10.55 2.38
N HIS A 324 -0.87 -9.39 3.01
CA HIS A 324 -1.90 -8.37 3.24
C HIS A 324 -2.48 -7.87 1.92
N GLU A 325 -1.64 -7.48 0.98
CA GLU A 325 -2.09 -6.88 -0.28
C GLU A 325 -2.87 -7.86 -1.15
N THR A 326 -2.50 -9.14 -1.12
CA THR A 326 -3.11 -10.18 -1.95
C THR A 326 -4.35 -10.78 -1.31
N ILE A 327 -4.20 -11.38 -0.12
CA ILE A 327 -5.29 -12.18 0.48
C ILE A 327 -6.40 -11.29 1.00
N MET A 328 -6.07 -10.13 1.58
CA MET A 328 -7.13 -9.29 2.15
C MET A 328 -8.13 -8.83 1.09
N LYS A 329 -7.68 -8.49 -0.10
CA LYS A 329 -8.56 -8.12 -1.21
C LYS A 329 -9.38 -9.32 -1.70
N ALA A 330 -8.76 -10.50 -1.87
CA ALA A 330 -9.41 -11.72 -2.31
C ALA A 330 -10.49 -12.18 -1.31
N ALA A 331 -10.15 -12.21 -0.02
CA ALA A 331 -11.07 -12.64 1.04
C ALA A 331 -12.34 -11.76 1.10
N ILE A 332 -12.22 -10.45 0.94
CA ILE A 332 -13.40 -9.57 0.92
C ILE A 332 -14.28 -9.90 -0.29
N ALA A 333 -13.68 -10.13 -1.46
CA ALA A 333 -14.43 -10.49 -2.67
C ALA A 333 -15.21 -11.79 -2.48
N ASP A 334 -14.64 -12.78 -1.81
CA ASP A 334 -15.28 -14.08 -1.55
C ASP A 334 -16.33 -14.02 -0.44
N LEU A 335 -16.11 -13.20 0.58
CA LEU A 335 -17.00 -13.11 1.76
C LEU A 335 -18.15 -12.12 1.59
N THR A 336 -18.18 -11.34 0.52
CA THR A 336 -19.18 -10.30 0.31
C THR A 336 -20.03 -10.55 -0.94
N PRO A 337 -21.38 -10.50 -0.83
CA PRO A 337 -22.25 -10.53 -2.00
C PRO A 337 -21.92 -9.36 -2.95
N LEU A 338 -22.03 -9.60 -4.26
CA LEU A 338 -21.69 -8.59 -5.30
C LEU A 338 -22.32 -7.23 -5.03
N LYS A 339 -23.60 -7.19 -4.64
CA LYS A 339 -24.34 -5.95 -4.35
C LYS A 339 -23.82 -5.19 -3.12
N LYS A 340 -23.16 -5.87 -2.18
CA LYS A 340 -22.61 -5.31 -0.93
C LYS A 340 -21.08 -5.24 -0.95
N ARG A 341 -20.45 -5.61 -2.07
CA ARG A 341 -18.99 -5.69 -2.17
C ARG A 341 -18.34 -4.33 -1.92
N GLY A 342 -18.87 -3.25 -2.48
CA GLY A 342 -18.39 -1.88 -2.22
C GLY A 342 -18.51 -1.50 -0.74
N THR A 343 -19.64 -1.82 -0.10
CA THR A 343 -19.84 -1.61 1.35
C THR A 343 -18.86 -2.46 2.17
N GLY A 344 -18.66 -3.73 1.78
CA GLY A 344 -17.71 -4.64 2.45
C GLY A 344 -16.26 -4.10 2.37
N TYR A 345 -15.82 -3.70 1.19
CA TYR A 345 -14.51 -3.07 1.02
C TYR A 345 -14.38 -1.77 1.83
N GLY A 346 -15.43 -0.95 1.85
CA GLY A 346 -15.43 0.31 2.62
C GLY A 346 -15.28 0.09 4.11
N ILE A 347 -16.09 -0.79 4.70
CA ILE A 347 -16.00 -1.16 6.13
C ILE A 347 -14.62 -1.73 6.44
N PHE A 348 -14.17 -2.69 5.63
CA PHE A 348 -12.89 -3.34 5.84
C PHE A 348 -11.73 -2.34 5.75
N ASN A 349 -11.67 -1.52 4.71
CA ASN A 349 -10.61 -0.53 4.52
C ASN A 349 -10.58 0.49 5.67
N THR A 350 -11.75 0.92 6.17
CA THR A 350 -11.82 1.83 7.32
C THR A 350 -11.28 1.17 8.58
N ALA A 351 -11.68 -0.09 8.86
CA ALA A 351 -11.18 -0.86 9.99
C ALA A 351 -9.66 -1.12 9.88
N TYR A 352 -9.19 -1.47 8.69
CA TYR A 352 -7.77 -1.70 8.40
C TYR A 352 -6.92 -0.44 8.61
N GLY A 353 -7.38 0.70 8.09
CA GLY A 353 -6.74 1.99 8.30
C GLY A 353 -6.73 2.41 9.78
N LEU A 354 -7.83 2.17 10.52
CA LEU A 354 -7.91 2.44 11.95
C LEU A 354 -6.93 1.55 12.75
N ALA A 355 -6.78 0.29 12.35
CA ALA A 355 -5.80 -0.59 12.95
C ALA A 355 -4.36 -0.08 12.76
N PHE A 356 -4.01 0.42 11.56
CA PHE A 356 -2.72 1.08 11.32
C PHE A 356 -2.54 2.33 12.17
N LEU A 357 -3.58 3.17 12.32
CA LEU A 357 -3.52 4.36 13.16
C LEU A 357 -3.21 3.99 14.61
N ILE A 358 -3.94 3.04 15.18
CA ILE A 358 -3.76 2.60 16.56
C ILE A 358 -2.38 1.94 16.72
N GLY A 359 -2.06 0.96 15.87
CA GLY A 359 -0.82 0.19 15.94
C GLY A 359 0.43 1.05 15.81
N SER A 360 0.51 1.86 14.76
CA SER A 360 1.67 2.75 14.52
C SER A 360 1.83 3.80 15.62
N SER A 361 0.71 4.39 16.11
CA SER A 361 0.75 5.38 17.19
C SER A 361 1.23 4.76 18.51
N VAL A 362 0.65 3.60 18.87
CA VAL A 362 1.06 2.90 20.10
C VAL A 362 2.51 2.46 20.01
N MET A 363 2.96 1.89 18.91
CA MET A 363 4.36 1.48 18.71
C MET A 363 5.31 2.67 18.81
N GLY A 364 4.97 3.82 18.18
CA GLY A 364 5.77 5.03 18.28
C GLY A 364 5.88 5.54 19.72
N ILE A 365 4.78 5.58 20.48
CA ILE A 365 4.75 6.00 21.90
C ILE A 365 5.55 5.02 22.78
N LEU A 366 5.39 3.72 22.54
CA LEU A 366 6.13 2.69 23.30
C LEU A 366 7.62 2.71 22.98
N TYR A 367 7.99 3.07 21.76
CA TYR A 367 9.39 3.19 21.34
C TYR A 367 10.15 4.23 22.17
N GLU A 368 9.52 5.36 22.50
CA GLU A 368 10.11 6.39 23.37
C GLU A 368 10.44 5.86 24.78
N LYS A 369 9.72 4.82 25.20
CA LYS A 369 9.95 4.20 26.54
C LYS A 369 10.95 3.07 26.47
N SER A 370 10.79 2.16 25.50
CA SER A 370 11.68 1.00 25.31
C SER A 370 11.33 0.22 24.05
N ILE A 371 12.33 -0.19 23.28
CA ILE A 371 12.19 -1.12 22.15
C ILE A 371 11.53 -2.43 22.59
N THR A 372 11.87 -2.95 23.76
CA THR A 372 11.25 -4.17 24.31
C THR A 372 9.74 -4.05 24.45
N ARG A 373 9.21 -2.86 24.79
CA ARG A 373 7.76 -2.64 24.87
C ARG A 373 7.10 -2.66 23.52
N VAL A 374 7.76 -2.18 22.47
CA VAL A 374 7.26 -2.27 21.08
C VAL A 374 7.14 -3.73 20.66
N ILE A 375 8.19 -4.51 20.91
CA ILE A 375 8.22 -5.95 20.61
C ILE A 375 7.11 -6.67 21.40
N ALA A 376 7.03 -6.44 22.72
CA ALA A 376 6.01 -7.05 23.56
C ALA A 376 4.58 -6.70 23.10
N PHE A 377 4.31 -5.46 22.73
CA PHE A 377 3.02 -5.03 22.21
C PHE A 377 2.65 -5.81 20.95
N SER A 378 3.53 -5.87 19.93
CA SER A 378 3.27 -6.59 18.70
C SER A 378 3.04 -8.08 18.97
N VAL A 379 3.89 -8.73 19.76
CA VAL A 379 3.77 -10.14 20.13
C VAL A 379 2.44 -10.43 20.83
N ILE A 380 2.05 -9.61 21.81
CA ILE A 380 0.78 -9.79 22.54
C ILE A 380 -0.41 -9.64 21.59
N VAL A 381 -0.42 -8.63 20.73
CA VAL A 381 -1.50 -8.39 19.78
C VAL A 381 -1.63 -9.57 18.81
N GLU A 382 -0.52 -10.12 18.31
CA GLU A 382 -0.56 -11.25 17.40
C GLU A 382 -0.99 -12.55 18.09
N ILE A 383 -0.62 -12.76 19.34
CA ILE A 383 -1.13 -13.89 20.14
C ILE A 383 -2.66 -13.77 20.31
N LEU A 384 -3.18 -12.54 20.51
CA LEU A 384 -4.61 -12.30 20.59
C LEU A 384 -5.34 -12.47 19.23
N ALA A 385 -4.65 -12.35 18.11
CA ALA A 385 -5.22 -12.61 16.79
C ALA A 385 -5.46 -14.12 16.54
N ILE A 386 -4.69 -15.02 17.16
CA ILE A 386 -4.80 -16.48 16.97
C ILE A 386 -6.18 -17.03 17.35
N PRO A 387 -6.76 -16.74 18.51
CA PRO A 387 -8.14 -17.17 18.84
C PRO A 387 -9.17 -16.63 17.86
N LEU A 388 -9.02 -15.40 17.37
CA LEU A 388 -9.92 -14.81 16.37
C LEU A 388 -9.86 -15.56 15.03
N PHE A 389 -8.65 -15.97 14.62
CA PHE A 389 -8.47 -16.84 13.46
C PHE A 389 -9.23 -18.16 13.60
N PHE A 390 -9.08 -18.86 14.72
CA PHE A 390 -9.81 -20.12 14.96
C PHE A 390 -11.32 -19.93 15.04
N ASN A 391 -11.80 -18.83 15.61
CA ASN A 391 -13.22 -18.49 15.60
C ASN A 391 -13.72 -18.25 14.17
N MET A 392 -12.98 -17.53 13.35
CA MET A 392 -13.28 -17.34 11.93
C MET A 392 -13.37 -18.70 11.20
N LYS A 393 -12.37 -19.59 11.38
CA LYS A 393 -12.35 -20.92 10.79
C LYS A 393 -13.57 -21.77 11.21
N LYS A 394 -13.98 -21.70 12.48
CA LYS A 394 -15.17 -22.38 12.99
C LYS A 394 -16.47 -21.87 12.34
N ASN A 395 -16.56 -20.57 12.10
CA ASN A 395 -17.72 -19.96 11.44
C ASN A 395 -17.80 -20.35 9.95
N ILE A 396 -16.66 -20.55 9.28
CA ILE A 396 -16.61 -21.08 7.90
C ILE A 396 -17.19 -22.48 7.88
N ALA A 397 -16.70 -23.39 8.74
CA ALA A 397 -17.15 -24.78 8.79
C ALA A 397 -18.63 -24.96 9.18
N ARG A 398 -19.27 -23.95 9.76
CA ARG A 398 -20.72 -23.98 10.09
C ARG A 398 -21.60 -23.47 8.95
N ASN A 399 -21.02 -22.79 7.96
CA ASN A 399 -21.74 -22.22 6.82
C ASN A 399 -21.48 -22.99 5.51
N SER A 400 -20.52 -23.94 5.50
CA SER A 400 -20.29 -24.95 4.47
C SER A 400 -21.11 -26.24 4.76
#